data_b6415b9a32818f8c39e532f8335e0171
#
_entry.id   b6415b9a32818f8c39e532f8335e0171
#
_cell.length_a   1.000
_cell.length_b   1.000
_cell.length_c   1.000
_cell.angle_alpha   90.00
_cell.angle_beta   90.00
_cell.angle_gamma   90.00
#
_symmetry.space_group_name_H-M   'P 1'
#
loop_
_entity.id
_entity.type
_entity.pdbx_description
1 polymer ?
#
loop_
_entity_poly.entity_id
_entity_poly.type
_entity_poly.pdbx_seq_one_letter_code
_entity_poly.pdbx_strand_id
1 'polypeptide(L)'
;AVAAVRKGGRVLWFGGLTSGTRIEVDAVRVHYDELTLIGPYHLTPRDCFRALQLIKAGVIDADALITHELPLERLEEALQMMMEGQCVKTAIVPG
;
A
#
# COMPACT_ATOMS: atom_id res chain seq x y z
N ALA A 1 -3.69 -7.53 -12.24
CA ALA A 1 -3.13 -6.23 -12.60
C ALA A 1 -2.63 -6.21 -14.05
N VAL A 2 -1.71 -7.10 -14.46
CA VAL A 2 -1.17 -7.13 -15.83
C VAL A 2 -2.28 -7.27 -16.89
N ALA A 3 -3.31 -8.08 -16.63
CA ALA A 3 -4.42 -8.26 -17.56
C ALA A 3 -5.29 -7.01 -17.77
N ALA A 4 -5.33 -6.11 -16.81
CA ALA A 4 -6.19 -4.94 -16.82
C ALA A 4 -5.50 -3.64 -17.30
N VAL A 5 -4.17 -3.66 -17.43
CA VAL A 5 -3.41 -2.46 -17.82
C VAL A 5 -3.49 -2.24 -19.33
N ARG A 6 -3.57 -0.98 -19.76
CA ARG A 6 -3.53 -0.59 -21.17
C ARG A 6 -2.13 -0.75 -21.76
N LYS A 7 -2.00 -0.77 -23.08
CA LYS A 7 -0.72 -0.70 -23.78
C LYS A 7 0.08 0.54 -23.36
N GLY A 8 1.40 0.39 -23.21
CA GLY A 8 2.31 1.41 -22.69
C GLY A 8 2.08 1.72 -21.20
N GLY A 9 1.29 0.93 -20.50
CA GLY A 9 0.95 1.17 -19.11
C GLY A 9 1.99 0.66 -18.12
N ARG A 10 1.80 1.03 -16.84
CA ARG A 10 2.67 0.63 -15.72
C ARG A 10 1.91 -0.21 -14.72
N VAL A 11 2.52 -1.27 -14.25
CA VAL A 11 2.03 -2.13 -13.17
C VAL A 11 3.00 -2.02 -12.01
N LEU A 12 2.50 -1.60 -10.86
CA LEU A 12 3.25 -1.58 -9.62
C LEU A 12 2.90 -2.82 -8.79
N TRP A 13 3.89 -3.60 -8.44
CA TRP A 13 3.76 -4.65 -7.43
C TRP A 13 4.03 -4.05 -6.06
N PHE A 14 2.95 -3.60 -5.44
CA PHE A 14 2.96 -2.92 -4.15
C PHE A 14 2.73 -3.91 -3.01
N GLY A 15 3.48 -3.74 -1.93
CA GLY A 15 3.34 -4.52 -0.70
C GLY A 15 4.50 -5.48 -0.45
N GLY A 16 4.63 -5.91 0.80
CA GLY A 16 5.59 -6.92 1.22
C GLY A 16 5.19 -8.31 0.74
N LEU A 17 6.15 -9.06 0.22
CA LEU A 17 5.96 -10.43 -0.22
C LEU A 17 6.83 -11.38 0.60
N THR A 18 6.31 -12.56 0.86
CA THR A 18 7.09 -13.62 1.51
C THR A 18 8.24 -14.06 0.62
N SER A 19 9.41 -14.35 1.21
CA SER A 19 10.55 -14.88 0.47
C SER A 19 10.17 -16.12 -0.35
N GLY A 20 10.60 -16.17 -1.59
CA GLY A 20 10.27 -17.26 -2.52
C GLY A 20 8.95 -17.10 -3.27
N THR A 21 8.14 -16.07 -3.00
CA THR A 21 6.95 -15.78 -3.80
C THR A 21 7.32 -15.59 -5.27
N ARG A 22 6.61 -16.27 -6.15
CA ARG A 22 6.77 -16.18 -7.60
C ARG A 22 5.45 -15.85 -8.25
N ILE A 23 5.51 -15.12 -9.35
CA ILE A 23 4.35 -14.77 -10.16
C ILE A 23 4.62 -15.17 -11.61
N GLU A 24 3.61 -15.65 -12.30
CA GLU A 24 3.64 -15.84 -13.73
C GLU A 24 3.17 -14.59 -14.43
N VAL A 25 3.86 -14.22 -15.49
CA VAL A 25 3.53 -13.05 -16.30
C VAL A 25 3.51 -13.46 -17.76
N ASP A 26 2.48 -13.05 -18.49
CA ASP A 26 2.41 -13.23 -19.94
C ASP A 26 3.48 -12.34 -20.61
N ALA A 27 4.60 -12.98 -20.98
CA ALA A 27 5.73 -12.30 -21.58
C ALA A 27 5.39 -11.71 -22.97
N VAL A 28 4.48 -12.33 -23.71
CA VAL A 28 4.02 -11.83 -25.02
C VAL A 28 3.33 -10.48 -24.81
N ARG A 29 2.45 -10.42 -23.84
CA ARG A 29 1.74 -9.20 -23.51
C ARG A 29 2.67 -8.10 -22.96
N VAL A 30 3.61 -8.47 -22.08
CA VAL A 30 4.61 -7.50 -21.55
C VAL A 30 5.41 -6.89 -22.70
N HIS A 31 5.85 -7.72 -23.65
CA HIS A 31 6.68 -7.27 -24.76
C HIS A 31 5.90 -6.46 -25.79
N TYR A 32 4.80 -6.98 -26.32
CA TYR A 32 4.10 -6.33 -27.45
C TYR A 32 3.13 -5.22 -27.01
N ASP A 33 2.75 -5.17 -25.74
CA ASP A 33 2.00 -4.06 -25.18
C ASP A 33 2.90 -3.02 -24.49
N GLU A 34 4.23 -3.18 -24.57
CA GLU A 34 5.23 -2.26 -24.01
C GLU A 34 5.00 -1.94 -22.53
N LEU A 35 4.69 -2.97 -21.73
CA LEU A 35 4.34 -2.77 -20.32
C LEU A 35 5.60 -2.55 -19.47
N THR A 36 5.50 -1.63 -18.51
CA THR A 36 6.51 -1.44 -17.49
C THR A 36 6.06 -2.11 -16.19
N LEU A 37 6.87 -3.04 -15.66
CA LEU A 37 6.61 -3.71 -14.39
C LEU A 37 7.60 -3.16 -13.35
N ILE A 38 7.09 -2.66 -12.22
CA ILE A 38 7.91 -1.97 -11.21
C ILE A 38 7.59 -2.54 -9.82
N GLY A 39 8.64 -2.85 -9.05
CA GLY A 39 8.56 -3.15 -7.63
C GLY A 39 9.01 -1.95 -6.81
N PRO A 40 8.13 -1.09 -6.31
CA PRO A 40 8.52 -0.01 -5.41
C PRO A 40 8.86 -0.59 -4.04
N TYR A 41 9.90 -0.08 -3.42
CA TYR A 41 10.28 -0.45 -2.06
C TYR A 41 10.53 0.79 -1.21
N HIS A 42 9.85 0.82 -0.08
CA HIS A 42 9.95 1.86 0.92
C HIS A 42 9.55 3.26 0.43
N LEU A 43 9.84 4.21 1.28
CA LEU A 43 9.56 5.63 1.11
C LEU A 43 10.79 6.44 1.57
N THR A 44 10.89 7.64 1.05
CA THR A 44 11.92 8.59 1.44
C THR A 44 11.35 9.63 2.42
N PRO A 45 12.20 10.36 3.18
CA PRO A 45 11.73 11.50 3.98
C PRO A 45 10.91 12.51 3.16
N ARG A 46 11.26 12.70 1.88
CA ARG A 46 10.51 13.56 0.96
C ARG A 46 9.10 13.05 0.69
N ASP A 47 8.92 11.74 0.56
CA ASP A 47 7.62 11.13 0.36
C ASP A 47 6.72 11.30 1.59
N CYS A 48 7.29 11.11 2.79
CA CYS A 48 6.59 11.37 4.05
C CYS A 48 6.15 12.84 4.17
N PHE A 49 7.05 13.77 3.85
CA PHE A 49 6.73 15.19 3.87
C PHE A 49 5.59 15.52 2.89
N ARG A 50 5.67 14.98 1.67
CA ARG A 50 4.64 15.17 0.65
C ARG A 50 3.28 14.60 1.07
N ALA A 51 3.27 13.39 1.65
CA ALA A 51 2.06 12.78 2.19
C ALA A 51 1.42 13.65 3.27
N LEU A 52 2.22 14.18 4.21
CA LEU A 52 1.75 15.09 5.24
C LEU A 52 1.15 16.37 4.65
N GLN A 53 1.75 16.95 3.62
CA GLN A 53 1.19 18.13 2.94
C GLN A 53 -0.17 17.83 2.29
N LEU A 54 -0.33 16.64 1.68
CA LEU A 54 -1.60 16.24 1.08
C LEU A 54 -2.69 16.01 2.12
N ILE A 55 -2.34 15.46 3.29
CA ILE A 55 -3.28 15.34 4.43
C ILE A 55 -3.68 16.73 4.94
N LYS A 56 -2.72 17.61 5.17
CA LYS A 56 -2.98 18.98 5.64
C LYS A 56 -3.83 19.80 4.66
N ALA A 57 -3.69 19.57 3.38
CA ALA A 57 -4.47 20.22 2.33
C ALA A 57 -5.87 19.59 2.14
N GLY A 58 -6.23 18.55 2.91
CA GLY A 58 -7.51 17.85 2.77
C GLY A 58 -7.66 17.05 1.48
N VAL A 59 -6.57 16.82 0.74
CA VAL A 59 -6.58 15.98 -0.48
C VAL A 59 -6.69 14.50 -0.12
N ILE A 60 -6.09 14.12 1.00
CA ILE A 60 -6.21 12.77 1.59
C ILE A 60 -7.06 12.91 2.85
N ASP A 61 -8.19 12.22 2.86
CA ASP A 61 -9.06 12.10 4.02
C ASP A 61 -8.47 11.05 4.97
N ALA A 62 -7.75 11.50 5.99
CA ALA A 62 -7.12 10.61 6.96
C ALA A 62 -8.18 9.91 7.83
N ASP A 63 -9.30 10.57 8.14
CA ASP A 63 -10.37 10.02 8.97
C ASP A 63 -11.06 8.85 8.26
N ALA A 64 -11.23 8.94 6.94
CA ALA A 64 -11.76 7.81 6.15
C ALA A 64 -10.81 6.60 6.11
N LEU A 65 -9.51 6.80 6.31
CA LEU A 65 -8.52 5.73 6.32
C LEU A 65 -8.33 5.10 7.70
N ILE A 66 -8.48 5.89 8.78
CA ILE A 66 -8.37 5.41 10.16
C ILE A 66 -9.70 4.76 10.53
N THR A 67 -9.75 3.44 10.47
CA THR A 67 -10.97 2.67 10.76
C THR A 67 -11.15 2.34 12.23
N HIS A 68 -10.06 2.38 13.01
CA HIS A 68 -10.06 2.05 14.43
C HIS A 68 -9.07 2.92 15.19
N GLU A 69 -9.45 3.28 16.42
CA GLU A 69 -8.56 3.94 17.38
C GLU A 69 -8.49 3.10 18.64
N LEU A 70 -7.28 2.77 19.08
CA LEU A 70 -7.04 1.96 20.26
C LEU A 70 -5.97 2.61 21.14
N PRO A 71 -6.08 2.47 22.47
CA PRO A 71 -5.03 2.91 23.38
C PRO A 71 -3.80 2.00 23.27
N LEU A 72 -2.67 2.46 23.78
CA LEU A 72 -1.39 1.74 23.67
C LEU A 72 -1.44 0.35 24.30
N GLU A 73 -2.20 0.17 25.37
CA GLU A 73 -2.39 -1.11 26.07
C GLU A 73 -3.03 -2.19 25.20
N ARG A 74 -3.70 -1.79 24.12
CA ARG A 74 -4.35 -2.69 23.14
C ARG A 74 -3.58 -2.82 21.83
N LEU A 75 -2.28 -2.55 21.85
CA LEU A 75 -1.42 -2.64 20.66
C LEU A 75 -1.43 -4.06 20.05
N GLU A 76 -1.37 -5.10 20.86
CA GLU A 76 -1.40 -6.49 20.37
C GLU A 76 -2.68 -6.81 19.62
N GLU A 77 -3.82 -6.32 20.12
CA GLU A 77 -5.11 -6.44 19.43
C GLU A 77 -5.11 -5.73 18.09
N ALA A 78 -4.55 -4.51 18.01
CA ALA A 78 -4.41 -3.78 16.77
C ALA A 78 -3.59 -4.55 15.72
N LEU A 79 -2.50 -5.18 16.14
CA LEU A 79 -1.67 -6.00 15.27
C LEU A 79 -2.43 -7.24 14.78
N GLN A 80 -3.21 -7.89 15.65
CA GLN A 80 -4.03 -9.03 15.28
C GLN A 80 -5.08 -8.64 14.24
N MET A 81 -5.80 -7.54 14.46
CA MET A 81 -6.78 -7.00 13.50
C MET A 81 -6.16 -6.72 12.13
N MET A 82 -4.93 -6.19 12.09
CA MET A 82 -4.19 -5.97 10.84
C MET A 82 -3.89 -7.30 10.12
N MET A 83 -3.42 -8.30 10.86
CA MET A 83 -3.11 -9.63 10.30
C MET A 83 -4.34 -10.34 9.74
N GLU A 84 -5.50 -10.13 10.36
CA GLU A 84 -6.78 -10.69 9.95
C GLU A 84 -7.51 -9.86 8.87
N GLY A 85 -6.95 -8.71 8.48
CA GLY A 85 -7.54 -7.81 7.48
C GLY A 85 -8.82 -7.13 7.94
N GLN A 86 -9.02 -6.96 9.25
CA GLN A 86 -10.22 -6.38 9.85
C GLN A 86 -10.19 -4.85 9.88
N CYS A 87 -9.07 -4.23 9.58
CA CYS A 87 -8.90 -2.78 9.56
C CYS A 87 -8.15 -2.32 8.32
N VAL A 88 -8.40 -1.08 7.89
CA VAL A 88 -7.59 -0.41 6.87
C VAL A 88 -6.36 0.21 7.53
N LYS A 89 -6.59 0.98 8.58
CA LYS A 89 -5.56 1.59 9.41
C LYS A 89 -6.07 1.71 10.86
N THR A 90 -5.25 1.30 11.81
CA THR A 90 -5.52 1.50 13.23
C THR A 90 -4.61 2.59 13.79
N ALA A 91 -5.16 3.63 14.37
CA ALA A 91 -4.41 4.62 15.13
C ALA A 91 -4.23 4.13 16.58
N ILE A 92 -3.01 4.18 17.07
CA ILE A 92 -2.72 3.97 18.48
C ILE A 92 -2.58 5.34 19.14
N VAL A 93 -3.48 5.61 20.08
CA VAL A 93 -3.53 6.87 20.80
C VAL A 93 -3.01 6.65 22.22
N PRO A 94 -1.76 7.04 22.54
CA PRO A 94 -1.25 6.95 23.90
C PRO A 94 -2.06 7.86 24.83
N GLY A 95 -2.41 7.33 25.98
CA GLY A 95 -3.15 8.10 27.00
C GLY A 95 -2.31 9.16 27.68
#